data_192e1b0b8f760c3676209d8eb5e75f1b
#
_entry.id   192e1b0b8f760c3676209d8eb5e75f1b
#
_cell.length_a   1.000
_cell.length_b   1.000
_cell.length_c   1.000
_cell.angle_alpha   90.00
_cell.angle_beta   90.00
_cell.angle_gamma   90.00
#
_symmetry.space_group_name_H-M   'P 1'
#
loop_
_entity.id
_entity.type
_entity.pdbx_description
1 polymer ?
#
loop_
_entity_poly.entity_id
_entity_poly.type
_entity_poly.pdbx_seq_one_letter_code
_entity_poly.pdbx_strand_id
1 'polypeptide(L)'
;MEKNRKFSWIRKVLIGLAISIMIAAGAFFWYVNDYYQATVEAVEALQSDESITVTETDDTITFTPNGKDPEEGVIFYPGGKVEAEAYAPLLRSLAEADLLVVIAKMPFHLAVFDADAAEAIMEQEVSVQDWYLAGHSLGGVMASSFAADQTDRVDGLILLASYPSNDLTDAPFSALSIYGSEDEVLSRESYDKAQAKLPDDYTEIVLDGGNHGQFGDYGPQEGDGTAAISAVQQQQQTVEAITAFIGNSHQQ
;
A
#
# COMPACT_ATOMS: atom_id res chain seq x y z
N MET A 1 -43.96 -41.64 -4.28
CA MET A 1 -43.65 -40.76 -5.44
C MET A 1 -43.15 -39.36 -4.99
N GLU A 2 -43.63 -38.80 -3.90
CA GLU A 2 -43.25 -37.44 -3.40
C GLU A 2 -41.77 -37.31 -2.92
N LYS A 3 -41.21 -38.35 -2.28
CA LYS A 3 -39.85 -38.40 -1.77
C LYS A 3 -38.79 -38.27 -2.90
N ASN A 4 -39.04 -38.90 -4.06
CA ASN A 4 -38.14 -38.83 -5.21
C ASN A 4 -38.16 -37.44 -5.89
N ARG A 5 -39.30 -36.74 -5.81
CA ARG A 5 -39.46 -35.40 -6.41
C ARG A 5 -38.77 -34.33 -5.60
N LYS A 6 -38.80 -34.42 -4.25
CA LYS A 6 -38.03 -33.55 -3.34
C LYS A 6 -36.50 -33.72 -3.51
N PHE A 7 -36.02 -34.96 -3.63
CA PHE A 7 -34.61 -35.26 -3.83
C PHE A 7 -34.10 -34.75 -5.20
N SER A 8 -34.90 -34.87 -6.27
CA SER A 8 -34.58 -34.33 -7.59
C SER A 8 -34.50 -32.80 -7.59
N TRP A 9 -35.36 -32.09 -6.84
CA TRP A 9 -35.32 -30.63 -6.72
C TRP A 9 -34.09 -30.16 -5.96
N ILE A 10 -33.78 -30.75 -4.80
CA ILE A 10 -32.60 -30.46 -4.02
C ILE A 10 -31.31 -30.61 -4.87
N ARG A 11 -31.23 -31.72 -5.63
CA ARG A 11 -30.09 -31.94 -6.54
C ARG A 11 -29.95 -30.84 -7.59
N LYS A 12 -31.04 -30.36 -8.17
CA LYS A 12 -31.04 -29.26 -9.14
C LYS A 12 -30.59 -27.95 -8.50
N VAL A 13 -31.03 -27.66 -7.27
CA VAL A 13 -30.62 -26.49 -6.52
C VAL A 13 -29.12 -26.55 -6.20
N LEU A 14 -28.60 -27.69 -5.72
CA LEU A 14 -27.18 -27.89 -5.45
C LEU A 14 -26.32 -27.74 -6.72
N ILE A 15 -26.79 -28.28 -7.85
CA ILE A 15 -26.08 -28.10 -9.13
C ILE A 15 -26.10 -26.62 -9.55
N GLY A 16 -27.22 -25.92 -9.42
CA GLY A 16 -27.31 -24.49 -9.70
C GLY A 16 -26.36 -23.67 -8.83
N LEU A 17 -26.30 -23.96 -7.53
CA LEU A 17 -25.39 -23.32 -6.59
C LEU A 17 -23.92 -23.59 -6.97
N ALA A 18 -23.58 -24.83 -7.29
CA ALA A 18 -22.21 -25.18 -7.70
C ALA A 18 -21.79 -24.44 -8.98
N ILE A 19 -22.68 -24.32 -9.96
CA ILE A 19 -22.45 -23.57 -11.20
C ILE A 19 -22.23 -22.07 -10.86
N SER A 20 -23.06 -21.48 -10.00
CA SER A 20 -22.94 -20.09 -9.60
C SER A 20 -21.60 -19.82 -8.89
N ILE A 21 -21.17 -20.71 -7.99
CA ILE A 21 -19.88 -20.63 -7.32
C ILE A 21 -18.73 -20.73 -8.34
N MET A 22 -18.80 -21.64 -9.31
CA MET A 22 -17.76 -21.75 -10.35
C MET A 22 -17.68 -20.50 -11.22
N ILE A 23 -18.83 -19.90 -11.57
CA ILE A 23 -18.84 -18.64 -12.33
C ILE A 23 -18.22 -17.50 -11.50
N ALA A 24 -18.61 -17.38 -10.23
CA ALA A 24 -18.07 -16.37 -9.33
C ALA A 24 -16.55 -16.55 -9.13
N ALA A 25 -16.08 -17.79 -8.93
CA ALA A 25 -14.66 -18.10 -8.82
C ALA A 25 -13.90 -17.79 -10.12
N GLY A 26 -14.46 -18.11 -11.28
CA GLY A 26 -13.88 -17.78 -12.58
C GLY A 26 -13.80 -16.25 -12.80
N ALA A 27 -14.85 -15.51 -12.45
CA ALA A 27 -14.87 -14.06 -12.54
C ALA A 27 -13.86 -13.41 -11.57
N PHE A 28 -13.76 -13.93 -10.34
CA PHE A 28 -12.76 -13.50 -9.36
C PHE A 28 -11.33 -13.76 -9.87
N PHE A 29 -11.09 -14.98 -10.37
CA PHE A 29 -9.78 -15.32 -10.91
C PHE A 29 -9.40 -14.43 -12.09
N TRP A 30 -10.32 -14.14 -13.00
CA TRP A 30 -10.09 -13.19 -14.09
C TRP A 30 -9.78 -11.80 -13.56
N TYR A 31 -10.55 -11.30 -12.58
CA TYR A 31 -10.38 -9.99 -11.97
C TYR A 31 -9.00 -9.80 -11.31
N VAL A 32 -8.52 -10.80 -10.56
CA VAL A 32 -7.24 -10.71 -9.84
C VAL A 32 -6.01 -10.93 -10.73
N ASN A 33 -6.20 -11.54 -11.91
CA ASN A 33 -5.13 -11.69 -12.90
C ASN A 33 -5.04 -10.52 -13.89
N ASP A 34 -5.98 -9.59 -13.83
CA ASP A 34 -5.94 -8.34 -14.59
C ASP A 34 -5.38 -7.25 -13.67
N TYR A 35 -4.05 -7.12 -13.61
CA TYR A 35 -3.32 -6.22 -12.72
C TYR A 35 -2.21 -5.48 -13.44
N TYR A 36 -1.75 -4.37 -12.87
CA TYR A 36 -0.64 -3.57 -13.38
C TYR A 36 0.69 -4.20 -13.00
N GLN A 37 1.50 -4.49 -13.99
CA GLN A 37 2.82 -5.10 -13.83
C GLN A 37 3.89 -4.02 -13.62
N ALA A 38 4.91 -4.36 -12.85
CA ALA A 38 6.10 -3.53 -12.69
C ALA A 38 6.83 -3.32 -14.03
N THR A 39 7.34 -2.11 -14.25
CA THR A 39 8.19 -1.83 -15.41
C THR A 39 9.57 -2.51 -15.27
N VAL A 40 10.34 -2.51 -16.36
CA VAL A 40 11.71 -3.02 -16.32
C VAL A 40 12.56 -2.21 -15.34
N GLU A 41 12.40 -0.90 -15.32
CA GLU A 41 13.07 0.02 -14.41
C GLU A 41 12.75 -0.28 -12.94
N ALA A 42 11.49 -0.61 -12.64
CA ALA A 42 11.09 -1.02 -11.30
C ALA A 42 11.77 -2.33 -10.87
N VAL A 43 11.84 -3.31 -11.77
CA VAL A 43 12.51 -4.58 -11.50
C VAL A 43 14.03 -4.41 -11.36
N GLU A 44 14.66 -3.50 -12.12
CA GLU A 44 16.08 -3.17 -11.95
C GLU A 44 16.39 -2.56 -10.57
N ALA A 45 15.46 -1.81 -9.97
CA ALA A 45 15.61 -1.24 -8.64
C ALA A 45 15.63 -2.30 -7.51
N LEU A 46 15.26 -3.54 -7.80
CA LEU A 46 15.35 -4.67 -6.85
C LEU A 46 16.75 -5.27 -6.75
N GLN A 47 17.72 -4.82 -7.55
CA GLN A 47 19.07 -5.34 -7.47
C GLN A 47 19.81 -4.75 -6.26
N SER A 48 20.45 -5.64 -5.47
CA SER A 48 21.35 -5.20 -4.41
C SER A 48 22.60 -4.54 -4.98
N ASP A 49 23.12 -3.53 -4.28
CA ASP A 49 24.38 -2.86 -4.63
C ASP A 49 25.23 -2.55 -3.37
N GLU A 50 26.19 -1.61 -3.49
CA GLU A 50 27.05 -1.24 -2.37
C GLU A 50 26.31 -0.46 -1.25
N SER A 51 25.16 0.17 -1.56
CA SER A 51 24.38 0.99 -0.62
C SER A 51 23.22 0.24 0.01
N ILE A 52 22.52 -0.59 -0.78
CA ILE A 52 21.28 -1.27 -0.34
C ILE A 52 21.36 -2.77 -0.64
N THR A 53 21.09 -3.59 0.37
CA THR A 53 20.77 -5.00 0.20
C THR A 53 19.27 -5.18 0.03
N VAL A 54 18.86 -5.85 -1.04
CA VAL A 54 17.46 -6.22 -1.29
C VAL A 54 17.27 -7.70 -1.02
N THR A 55 16.31 -8.03 -0.16
CA THR A 55 15.92 -9.41 0.14
C THR A 55 14.46 -9.59 -0.24
N GLU A 56 14.18 -10.62 -1.03
CA GLU A 56 12.83 -10.96 -1.47
C GLU A 56 12.42 -12.33 -0.94
N THR A 57 11.19 -12.39 -0.41
CA THR A 57 10.52 -13.62 0.02
C THR A 57 9.19 -13.78 -0.72
N ASP A 58 8.40 -14.80 -0.37
CA ASP A 58 7.04 -14.95 -0.91
C ASP A 58 6.11 -13.81 -0.40
N ASP A 59 6.38 -13.25 0.78
CA ASP A 59 5.50 -12.33 1.47
C ASP A 59 6.03 -10.87 1.49
N THR A 60 7.33 -10.65 1.28
CA THR A 60 7.94 -9.31 1.41
C THR A 60 9.04 -9.03 0.40
N ILE A 61 9.29 -7.74 0.16
CA ILE A 61 10.51 -7.20 -0.42
C ILE A 61 11.11 -6.23 0.59
N THR A 62 12.32 -6.52 1.07
CA THR A 62 13.00 -5.72 2.10
C THR A 62 14.22 -5.02 1.52
N PHE A 63 14.30 -3.71 1.72
CA PHE A 63 15.45 -2.88 1.39
C PHE A 63 16.18 -2.51 2.68
N THR A 64 17.39 -2.99 2.85
CA THR A 64 18.22 -2.76 4.03
C THR A 64 19.44 -1.90 3.67
N PRO A 65 19.64 -0.73 4.28
CA PRO A 65 20.83 0.09 4.07
C PRO A 65 22.08 -0.62 4.61
N ASN A 66 23.11 -0.71 3.76
CA ASN A 66 24.35 -1.42 4.08
C ASN A 66 25.20 -0.67 5.11
N GLY A 67 25.70 -1.39 6.11
CA GLY A 67 26.56 -0.83 7.14
C GLY A 67 25.84 0.08 8.14
N LYS A 68 24.52 0.02 8.19
CA LYS A 68 23.65 0.68 9.16
C LYS A 68 22.83 -0.34 9.92
N ASP A 69 22.42 0.01 11.13
CA ASP A 69 21.44 -0.73 11.93
C ASP A 69 20.25 0.24 12.12
N PRO A 70 19.30 0.31 11.17
CA PRO A 70 18.20 1.25 11.24
C PRO A 70 17.28 0.94 12.43
N GLU A 71 17.02 1.98 13.24
CA GLU A 71 16.06 1.93 14.34
C GLU A 71 14.64 2.29 13.86
N GLU A 72 14.55 2.90 12.66
CA GLU A 72 13.31 3.33 12.02
C GLU A 72 13.00 2.47 10.81
N GLY A 73 11.73 2.08 10.67
CA GLY A 73 11.27 1.27 9.56
C GLY A 73 9.99 1.80 8.91
N VAL A 74 9.87 1.58 7.60
CA VAL A 74 8.66 1.84 6.84
C VAL A 74 8.11 0.54 6.31
N ILE A 75 6.87 0.20 6.65
CA ILE A 75 6.12 -0.90 6.03
C ILE A 75 5.17 -0.31 5.00
N PHE A 76 5.29 -0.77 3.76
CA PHE A 76 4.52 -0.25 2.64
C PHE A 76 3.50 -1.25 2.12
N TYR A 77 2.25 -0.81 1.98
CA TYR A 77 1.15 -1.56 1.38
C TYR A 77 0.88 -1.08 -0.06
N PRO A 78 1.09 -1.94 -1.06
CA PRO A 78 0.85 -1.63 -2.48
C PRO A 78 -0.60 -1.26 -2.79
N GLY A 79 -0.79 -0.48 -3.84
CA GLY A 79 -2.10 -0.19 -4.41
C GLY A 79 -2.81 -1.45 -4.93
N GLY A 80 -4.14 -1.40 -4.97
CA GLY A 80 -4.94 -2.54 -5.43
C GLY A 80 -4.66 -2.87 -6.90
N LYS A 81 -4.45 -4.16 -7.20
CA LYS A 81 -4.13 -4.68 -8.53
C LYS A 81 -2.81 -4.13 -9.11
N VAL A 82 -1.83 -3.83 -8.25
CA VAL A 82 -0.47 -3.41 -8.66
C VAL A 82 0.53 -4.39 -8.08
N GLU A 83 1.50 -4.83 -8.89
CA GLU A 83 2.64 -5.62 -8.41
C GLU A 83 3.43 -4.85 -7.35
N ALA A 84 3.85 -5.54 -6.30
CA ALA A 84 4.64 -4.96 -5.22
C ALA A 84 5.96 -4.37 -5.73
N GLU A 85 6.56 -5.03 -6.70
CA GLU A 85 7.79 -4.67 -7.38
C GLU A 85 7.73 -3.29 -8.06
N ALA A 86 6.53 -2.84 -8.45
CA ALA A 86 6.32 -1.53 -9.07
C ALA A 86 6.69 -0.35 -8.16
N TYR A 87 6.75 -0.56 -6.86
CA TYR A 87 7.10 0.47 -5.88
C TYR A 87 8.59 0.48 -5.51
N ALA A 88 9.38 -0.42 -6.09
CA ALA A 88 10.79 -0.56 -5.77
C ALA A 88 11.61 0.74 -5.97
N PRO A 89 11.46 1.55 -7.04
CA PRO A 89 12.23 2.77 -7.20
C PRO A 89 11.99 3.79 -6.09
N LEU A 90 10.73 4.05 -5.75
CA LEU A 90 10.35 4.96 -4.66
C LEU A 90 10.92 4.48 -3.32
N LEU A 91 10.71 3.20 -3.01
CA LEU A 91 10.99 2.66 -1.68
C LEU A 91 12.47 2.34 -1.47
N ARG A 92 13.21 2.01 -2.54
CA ARG A 92 14.67 1.97 -2.50
C ARG A 92 15.25 3.34 -2.16
N SER A 93 14.74 4.40 -2.80
CA SER A 93 15.20 5.78 -2.52
C SER A 93 14.90 6.19 -1.07
N LEU A 94 13.83 5.67 -0.46
CA LEU A 94 13.56 5.83 0.97
C LEU A 94 14.59 5.09 1.82
N ALA A 95 14.97 3.87 1.47
CA ALA A 95 15.99 3.11 2.19
C ALA A 95 17.39 3.77 2.10
N GLU A 96 17.68 4.50 1.02
CA GLU A 96 18.92 5.30 0.89
C GLU A 96 18.99 6.45 1.91
N ALA A 97 17.87 6.79 2.58
CA ALA A 97 17.82 7.73 3.70
C ALA A 97 17.99 7.06 5.07
N ASP A 98 18.66 5.90 5.12
CA ASP A 98 19.00 5.12 6.31
C ASP A 98 17.79 4.44 7.01
N LEU A 99 16.67 4.24 6.32
CA LEU A 99 15.47 3.55 6.82
C LEU A 99 15.47 2.06 6.42
N LEU A 100 14.97 1.18 7.31
CA LEU A 100 14.55 -0.15 6.86
C LEU A 100 13.22 -0.02 6.13
N VAL A 101 13.13 -0.49 4.88
CA VAL A 101 11.89 -0.39 4.11
C VAL A 101 11.42 -1.77 3.67
N VAL A 102 10.18 -2.10 4.01
CA VAL A 102 9.58 -3.41 3.70
C VAL A 102 8.29 -3.21 2.91
N ILE A 103 8.23 -3.76 1.71
CA ILE A 103 6.98 -3.86 0.93
C ILE A 103 6.30 -5.18 1.31
N ALA A 104 5.06 -5.11 1.75
CA ALA A 104 4.23 -6.29 1.95
C ALA A 104 3.65 -6.76 0.60
N LYS A 105 3.92 -8.02 0.23
CA LYS A 105 3.33 -8.64 -0.96
C LYS A 105 1.92 -9.12 -0.65
N MET A 106 0.94 -8.44 -1.21
CA MET A 106 -0.46 -8.71 -0.89
C MET A 106 -1.03 -9.88 -1.71
N PRO A 107 -1.76 -10.82 -1.09
CA PRO A 107 -2.45 -11.89 -1.81
C PRO A 107 -3.33 -11.32 -2.92
N PHE A 108 -3.21 -11.87 -4.12
CA PHE A 108 -3.95 -11.41 -5.30
C PHE A 108 -3.76 -9.92 -5.64
N HIS A 109 -2.66 -9.31 -5.22
CA HIS A 109 -2.39 -7.86 -5.35
C HIS A 109 -3.47 -6.99 -4.69
N LEU A 110 -4.09 -7.46 -3.60
CA LEU A 110 -5.18 -6.78 -2.91
C LEU A 110 -4.97 -6.81 -1.38
N ALA A 111 -4.62 -5.68 -0.80
CA ALA A 111 -4.34 -5.53 0.63
C ALA A 111 -5.53 -5.90 1.55
N VAL A 112 -6.75 -5.94 1.03
CA VAL A 112 -7.94 -6.38 1.77
C VAL A 112 -7.88 -7.86 2.20
N PHE A 113 -7.01 -8.68 1.61
CA PHE A 113 -6.84 -10.09 1.96
C PHE A 113 -5.76 -10.34 3.00
N ASP A 114 -4.98 -9.30 3.33
CA ASP A 114 -3.94 -9.37 4.36
C ASP A 114 -3.67 -7.97 4.95
N ALA A 115 -4.71 -7.40 5.55
CA ALA A 115 -4.61 -6.07 6.17
C ALA A 115 -3.63 -6.04 7.36
N ASP A 116 -3.40 -7.19 7.98
CA ASP A 116 -2.56 -7.36 9.18
C ASP A 116 -1.11 -7.77 8.83
N ALA A 117 -0.70 -7.74 7.55
CA ALA A 117 0.65 -8.14 7.09
C ALA A 117 1.78 -7.45 7.86
N ALA A 118 1.56 -6.20 8.31
CA ALA A 118 2.54 -5.46 9.10
C ALA A 118 2.88 -6.13 10.43
N GLU A 119 1.96 -6.87 11.05
CA GLU A 119 2.21 -7.54 12.34
C GLU A 119 3.37 -8.54 12.23
N ALA A 120 3.33 -9.41 11.23
CA ALA A 120 4.37 -10.41 11.01
C ALA A 120 5.73 -9.77 10.65
N ILE A 121 5.71 -8.64 9.92
CA ILE A 121 6.92 -7.89 9.55
C ILE A 121 7.56 -7.29 10.82
N MET A 122 6.78 -6.61 11.66
CA MET A 122 7.26 -6.02 12.92
C MET A 122 7.80 -7.08 13.89
N GLU A 123 7.23 -8.30 13.88
CA GLU A 123 7.71 -9.41 14.71
C GLU A 123 9.03 -10.01 14.23
N GLN A 124 9.33 -9.92 12.93
CA GLN A 124 10.57 -10.41 12.32
C GLN A 124 11.71 -9.42 12.46
N GLU A 125 11.44 -8.13 12.32
CA GLU A 125 12.44 -7.05 12.29
C GLU A 125 12.59 -6.40 13.68
N VAL A 126 12.99 -7.20 14.65
CA VAL A 126 13.05 -6.82 16.08
C VAL A 126 14.06 -5.72 16.43
N SER A 127 14.93 -5.34 15.51
CA SER A 127 15.87 -4.23 15.68
C SER A 127 15.24 -2.87 15.47
N VAL A 128 14.14 -2.80 14.74
CA VAL A 128 13.40 -1.56 14.47
C VAL A 128 12.52 -1.21 15.66
N GLN A 129 12.62 0.03 16.12
CA GLN A 129 11.90 0.52 17.29
C GLN A 129 10.69 1.36 16.87
N ASP A 130 10.87 2.20 15.84
CA ASP A 130 9.85 3.15 15.36
C ASP A 130 9.34 2.73 13.98
N TRP A 131 8.04 2.41 13.90
CA TRP A 131 7.42 1.93 12.69
C TRP A 131 6.47 2.94 12.05
N TYR A 132 6.70 3.23 10.79
CA TYR A 132 5.82 4.04 9.94
C TYR A 132 5.07 3.14 8.97
N LEU A 133 3.73 3.18 9.03
CA LEU A 133 2.88 2.51 8.04
C LEU A 133 2.68 3.44 6.84
N ALA A 134 2.99 2.94 5.67
CA ALA A 134 2.77 3.65 4.41
C ALA A 134 1.90 2.82 3.46
N GLY A 135 1.15 3.47 2.59
CA GLY A 135 0.44 2.74 1.54
C GLY A 135 -0.12 3.64 0.47
N HIS A 136 -0.22 3.08 -0.73
CA HIS A 136 -0.78 3.74 -1.89
C HIS A 136 -2.22 3.28 -2.15
N SER A 137 -3.13 4.24 -2.43
CA SER A 137 -4.50 3.93 -2.84
C SER A 137 -5.18 2.94 -1.87
N LEU A 138 -5.67 1.78 -2.34
CA LEU A 138 -6.24 0.72 -1.49
C LEU A 138 -5.27 0.24 -0.39
N GLY A 139 -3.98 0.18 -0.68
CA GLY A 139 -2.96 -0.16 0.32
C GLY A 139 -2.94 0.82 1.49
N GLY A 140 -3.05 2.12 1.22
CA GLY A 140 -3.12 3.13 2.28
C GLY A 140 -4.39 3.04 3.12
N VAL A 141 -5.53 2.68 2.50
CA VAL A 141 -6.77 2.40 3.24
C VAL A 141 -6.57 1.23 4.22
N MET A 142 -5.91 0.15 3.80
CA MET A 142 -5.66 -1.02 4.65
C MET A 142 -4.56 -0.76 5.70
N ALA A 143 -3.49 -0.03 5.34
CA ALA A 143 -2.49 0.43 6.29
C ALA A 143 -3.12 1.29 7.40
N SER A 144 -4.05 2.20 7.06
CA SER A 144 -4.80 2.99 8.04
C SER A 144 -5.70 2.15 8.93
N SER A 145 -6.24 1.04 8.42
CA SER A 145 -7.05 0.10 9.22
C SER A 145 -6.19 -0.61 10.27
N PHE A 146 -5.02 -1.13 9.86
CA PHE A 146 -4.06 -1.72 10.79
C PHE A 146 -3.60 -0.71 11.85
N ALA A 147 -3.23 0.52 11.43
CA ALA A 147 -2.80 1.56 12.35
C ALA A 147 -3.88 1.94 13.38
N ALA A 148 -5.18 1.90 13.00
CA ALA A 148 -6.28 2.12 13.92
C ALA A 148 -6.43 1.01 14.98
N ASP A 149 -6.13 -0.24 14.61
CA ASP A 149 -6.24 -1.39 15.49
C ASP A 149 -4.97 -1.59 16.36
N GLN A 150 -3.83 -1.00 15.97
CA GLN A 150 -2.50 -1.18 16.57
C GLN A 150 -1.80 0.16 16.86
N THR A 151 -2.51 1.10 17.44
CA THR A 151 -2.03 2.49 17.66
C THR A 151 -0.80 2.61 18.55
N ASP A 152 -0.50 1.61 19.36
CA ASP A 152 0.67 1.52 20.23
C ASP A 152 1.92 0.91 19.56
N ARG A 153 1.79 0.47 18.31
CA ARG A 153 2.87 -0.15 17.51
C ARG A 153 3.24 0.67 16.28
N VAL A 154 2.57 1.80 16.04
CA VAL A 154 2.74 2.65 14.87
C VAL A 154 3.10 4.05 15.32
N ASP A 155 4.21 4.59 14.81
CA ASP A 155 4.72 5.92 15.13
C ASP A 155 4.34 6.98 14.12
N GLY A 156 3.84 6.56 12.95
CA GLY A 156 3.30 7.46 11.92
C GLY A 156 2.59 6.74 10.79
N LEU A 157 1.65 7.44 10.15
CA LEU A 157 0.88 6.96 9.00
C LEU A 157 1.14 7.81 7.77
N ILE A 158 1.47 7.17 6.64
CA ILE A 158 1.79 7.83 5.37
C ILE A 158 0.82 7.34 4.30
N LEU A 159 -0.01 8.24 3.79
CA LEU A 159 -1.07 7.95 2.83
C LEU A 159 -0.71 8.56 1.47
N LEU A 160 -0.39 7.73 0.49
CA LEU A 160 -0.12 8.14 -0.89
C LEU A 160 -1.38 7.96 -1.73
N ALA A 161 -1.96 9.05 -2.22
CA ALA A 161 -3.22 9.06 -2.97
C ALA A 161 -4.30 8.19 -2.30
N SER A 162 -4.43 8.32 -0.96
CA SER A 162 -5.27 7.48 -0.12
C SER A 162 -5.90 8.27 1.04
N TYR A 163 -6.77 7.62 1.79
CA TYR A 163 -7.44 8.19 2.95
C TYR A 163 -7.78 7.11 3.99
N PRO A 164 -7.94 7.47 5.29
CA PRO A 164 -8.25 6.49 6.32
C PRO A 164 -9.68 5.97 6.21
N SER A 165 -9.84 4.64 6.41
CA SER A 165 -11.16 4.01 6.54
C SER A 165 -11.74 4.16 7.93
N ASN A 166 -10.90 4.10 8.95
CA ASN A 166 -11.24 4.13 10.36
C ASN A 166 -11.05 5.55 10.95
N ASP A 167 -11.63 5.79 12.11
CA ASP A 167 -11.43 7.01 12.88
C ASP A 167 -10.06 6.94 13.60
N LEU A 168 -9.19 7.90 13.34
CA LEU A 168 -7.84 8.05 13.88
C LEU A 168 -7.68 9.35 14.67
N THR A 169 -8.77 10.06 14.96
CA THR A 169 -8.71 11.38 15.64
C THR A 169 -8.03 11.32 17.01
N ASP A 170 -8.13 10.18 17.71
CA ASP A 170 -7.50 9.95 19.02
C ASP A 170 -6.16 9.16 18.89
N ALA A 171 -5.65 8.94 17.68
CA ALA A 171 -4.39 8.21 17.49
C ALA A 171 -3.20 9.02 18.05
N PRO A 172 -2.24 8.36 18.73
CA PRO A 172 -1.10 9.05 19.35
C PRO A 172 0.02 9.39 18.36
N PHE A 173 -0.14 9.07 17.10
CA PHE A 173 0.84 9.27 16.04
C PHE A 173 0.40 10.37 15.05
N SER A 174 1.37 10.93 14.34
CA SER A 174 1.13 11.89 13.26
C SER A 174 0.79 11.20 11.94
N ALA A 175 0.13 11.91 11.02
CA ALA A 175 -0.14 11.41 9.68
C ALA A 175 0.35 12.35 8.58
N LEU A 176 0.84 11.76 7.48
CA LEU A 176 1.22 12.44 6.25
C LEU A 176 0.32 11.97 5.11
N SER A 177 -0.34 12.90 4.44
CA SER A 177 -1.17 12.62 3.27
C SER A 177 -0.59 13.32 2.05
N ILE A 178 -0.26 12.55 1.01
CA ILE A 178 0.33 13.05 -0.24
C ILE A 178 -0.52 12.59 -1.43
N TYR A 179 -0.89 13.51 -2.33
CA TYR A 179 -1.54 13.16 -3.59
C TYR A 179 -1.14 14.13 -4.72
N GLY A 180 -1.36 13.74 -5.96
CA GLY A 180 -1.08 14.56 -7.13
C GLY A 180 -2.23 15.51 -7.46
N SER A 181 -1.94 16.71 -7.98
CA SER A 181 -2.98 17.66 -8.41
C SER A 181 -3.78 17.15 -9.61
N GLU A 182 -3.18 16.27 -10.42
CA GLU A 182 -3.79 15.65 -11.62
C GLU A 182 -4.34 14.24 -11.32
N ASP A 183 -4.47 13.85 -10.05
CA ASP A 183 -5.06 12.56 -9.66
C ASP A 183 -6.57 12.56 -9.91
N GLU A 184 -7.01 11.78 -10.90
CA GLU A 184 -8.43 11.59 -11.25
C GLU A 184 -9.00 10.24 -10.75
N VAL A 185 -8.17 9.40 -10.09
CA VAL A 185 -8.58 8.12 -9.49
C VAL A 185 -9.04 8.31 -8.05
N LEU A 186 -8.33 9.13 -7.28
CA LEU A 186 -8.67 9.46 -5.89
C LEU A 186 -10.03 10.18 -5.83
N SER A 187 -11.01 9.55 -5.21
CA SER A 187 -12.31 10.19 -5.00
C SER A 187 -12.18 11.40 -4.07
N ARG A 188 -12.16 12.62 -4.62
CA ARG A 188 -12.06 13.85 -3.82
C ARG A 188 -13.16 13.96 -2.78
N GLU A 189 -14.40 13.57 -3.11
CA GLU A 189 -15.51 13.57 -2.15
C GLU A 189 -15.23 12.64 -0.95
N SER A 190 -14.69 11.44 -1.20
CA SER A 190 -14.35 10.49 -0.14
C SER A 190 -13.15 10.96 0.66
N TYR A 191 -12.14 11.50 -0.01
CA TYR A 191 -10.94 12.06 0.58
C TYR A 191 -11.28 13.21 1.55
N ASP A 192 -12.02 14.22 1.07
CA ASP A 192 -12.40 15.39 1.86
C ASP A 192 -13.23 15.02 3.11
N LYS A 193 -14.10 14.00 2.97
CA LYS A 193 -14.85 13.47 4.11
C LYS A 193 -13.97 12.73 5.12
N ALA A 194 -12.94 12.04 4.64
CA ALA A 194 -12.07 11.22 5.46
C ALA A 194 -11.02 12.06 6.21
N GLN A 195 -10.75 13.30 5.80
CA GLN A 195 -9.86 14.20 6.54
C GLN A 195 -10.30 14.41 8.01
N ALA A 196 -11.60 14.40 8.27
CA ALA A 196 -12.13 14.50 9.63
C ALA A 196 -11.83 13.28 10.51
N LYS A 197 -11.27 12.24 9.96
CA LYS A 197 -10.87 11.01 10.66
C LYS A 197 -9.35 10.94 10.92
N LEU A 198 -8.58 11.87 10.39
CA LEU A 198 -7.13 11.94 10.62
C LEU A 198 -6.84 12.47 12.03
N PRO A 199 -5.68 12.15 12.63
CA PRO A 199 -5.27 12.76 13.89
C PRO A 199 -5.11 14.27 13.73
N ASP A 200 -5.17 15.01 14.85
CA ASP A 200 -4.99 16.48 14.86
C ASP A 200 -3.64 16.89 14.27
N ASP A 201 -2.61 16.08 14.48
CA ASP A 201 -1.28 16.26 13.90
C ASP A 201 -1.16 15.53 12.55
N TYR A 202 -1.77 16.11 11.53
CA TYR A 202 -1.56 15.63 10.17
C TYR A 202 -1.05 16.73 9.22
N THR A 203 -0.27 16.32 8.25
CA THR A 203 0.23 17.17 7.17
C THR A 203 -0.31 16.70 5.83
N GLU A 204 -0.85 17.62 5.04
CA GLU A 204 -1.26 17.38 3.66
C GLU A 204 -0.27 18.01 2.68
N ILE A 205 0.15 17.24 1.67
CA ILE A 205 1.01 17.73 0.58
C ILE A 205 0.35 17.39 -0.76
N VAL A 206 0.16 18.42 -1.58
CA VAL A 206 -0.31 18.26 -2.96
C VAL A 206 0.88 18.40 -3.89
N LEU A 207 1.19 17.35 -4.65
CA LEU A 207 2.25 17.37 -5.65
C LEU A 207 1.71 18.01 -6.94
N ASP A 208 2.14 19.23 -7.20
CA ASP A 208 1.69 19.98 -8.38
C ASP A 208 2.14 19.28 -9.68
N GLY A 209 1.17 18.95 -10.53
CA GLY A 209 1.37 18.19 -11.76
C GLY A 209 1.57 16.69 -11.58
N GLY A 210 1.52 16.16 -10.36
CA GLY A 210 1.54 14.72 -10.09
C GLY A 210 0.18 14.06 -10.31
N ASN A 211 0.14 12.73 -10.51
CA ASN A 211 -1.08 11.96 -10.66
C ASN A 211 -1.11 10.73 -9.74
N HIS A 212 -2.16 9.90 -9.85
CA HIS A 212 -2.33 8.71 -9.01
C HIS A 212 -1.27 7.64 -9.27
N GLY A 213 -1.08 7.28 -10.53
CA GLY A 213 -0.26 6.13 -10.91
C GLY A 213 1.24 6.30 -10.65
N GLN A 214 1.76 7.53 -10.68
CA GLN A 214 3.20 7.78 -10.60
C GLN A 214 3.82 7.61 -9.20
N PHE A 215 3.05 7.21 -8.18
CA PHE A 215 3.62 6.70 -6.92
C PHE A 215 4.25 5.31 -7.07
N GLY A 216 3.94 4.59 -8.16
CA GLY A 216 4.58 3.35 -8.57
C GLY A 216 5.05 3.41 -10.02
N ASP A 217 5.87 2.44 -10.42
CA ASP A 217 6.41 2.30 -11.78
C ASP A 217 5.75 1.10 -12.49
N TYR A 218 4.47 1.29 -12.90
CA TYR A 218 3.64 0.29 -13.59
C TYR A 218 2.98 0.83 -14.86
N GLY A 219 3.41 2.01 -15.31
CA GLY A 219 2.85 2.65 -16.48
C GLY A 219 1.54 3.39 -16.22
N PRO A 220 0.84 3.83 -17.27
CA PRO A 220 -0.41 4.59 -17.15
C PRO A 220 -1.52 3.77 -16.50
N GLN A 221 -2.24 4.37 -15.55
CA GLN A 221 -3.42 3.77 -14.94
C GLN A 221 -4.69 4.22 -15.67
N GLU A 222 -5.61 3.29 -15.90
CA GLU A 222 -6.90 3.59 -16.50
C GLU A 222 -7.73 4.55 -15.62
N GLY A 223 -8.23 5.62 -16.21
CA GLY A 223 -9.04 6.61 -15.51
C GLY A 223 -8.24 7.66 -14.74
N ASP A 224 -6.89 7.59 -14.78
CA ASP A 224 -6.05 8.60 -14.12
C ASP A 224 -5.83 9.82 -15.00
N GLY A 225 -5.54 10.96 -14.36
CA GLY A 225 -5.17 12.21 -15.01
C GLY A 225 -3.79 12.16 -15.66
N THR A 226 -3.55 13.05 -16.60
CA THR A 226 -2.25 13.18 -17.27
C THR A 226 -1.31 14.01 -16.41
N ALA A 227 -0.28 13.39 -15.85
CA ALA A 227 0.72 14.11 -15.07
C ALA A 227 1.48 15.17 -15.88
N ALA A 228 1.74 16.31 -15.28
CA ALA A 228 2.57 17.38 -15.84
C ALA A 228 4.06 17.25 -15.44
N ILE A 229 4.36 16.43 -14.44
CA ILE A 229 5.72 16.09 -14.02
C ILE A 229 6.03 14.60 -14.32
N SER A 230 7.29 14.22 -14.35
CA SER A 230 7.67 12.82 -14.55
C SER A 230 7.48 11.99 -13.27
N ALA A 231 7.36 10.64 -13.41
CA ALA A 231 7.29 9.72 -12.28
C ALA A 231 8.51 9.90 -11.35
N VAL A 232 9.71 10.04 -11.90
CA VAL A 232 10.94 10.29 -11.13
C VAL A 232 10.83 11.56 -10.28
N GLN A 233 10.29 12.65 -10.85
CA GLN A 233 10.09 13.89 -10.10
C GLN A 233 9.05 13.75 -9.00
N GLN A 234 7.94 13.08 -9.28
CA GLN A 234 6.89 12.82 -8.28
C GLN A 234 7.43 11.96 -7.13
N GLN A 235 8.13 10.87 -7.45
CA GLN A 235 8.71 9.96 -6.46
C GLN A 235 9.79 10.66 -5.62
N GLN A 236 10.66 11.49 -6.24
CA GLN A 236 11.64 12.27 -5.50
C GLN A 236 10.98 13.22 -4.50
N GLN A 237 9.96 13.98 -4.92
CA GLN A 237 9.22 14.87 -4.00
C GLN A 237 8.52 14.08 -2.89
N THR A 238 8.03 12.87 -3.20
CA THR A 238 7.42 11.98 -2.21
C THR A 238 8.45 11.50 -1.17
N VAL A 239 9.64 11.09 -1.61
CA VAL A 239 10.74 10.69 -0.71
C VAL A 239 11.16 11.86 0.20
N GLU A 240 11.35 13.04 -0.37
CA GLU A 240 11.70 14.26 0.40
C GLU A 240 10.65 14.57 1.47
N ALA A 241 9.35 14.45 1.13
CA ALA A 241 8.26 14.69 2.05
C ALA A 241 8.21 13.64 3.18
N ILE A 242 8.34 12.36 2.84
CA ILE A 242 8.33 11.26 3.81
C ILE A 242 9.53 11.36 4.75
N THR A 243 10.73 11.59 4.22
CA THR A 243 11.94 11.72 5.03
C THR A 243 11.86 12.91 5.99
N ALA A 244 11.32 14.05 5.53
CA ALA A 244 11.10 15.20 6.39
C ALA A 244 10.05 14.93 7.47
N PHE A 245 8.99 14.19 7.16
CA PHE A 245 7.95 13.80 8.11
C PHE A 245 8.53 12.90 9.22
N ILE A 246 9.25 11.84 8.87
CA ILE A 246 9.90 10.92 9.81
C ILE A 246 10.90 11.67 10.70
N GLY A 247 11.78 12.49 10.11
CA GLY A 247 12.78 13.26 10.87
C GLY A 247 12.19 14.31 11.83
N ASN A 248 10.95 14.77 11.61
CA ASN A 248 10.26 15.70 12.52
C ASN A 248 9.56 14.99 13.68
N SER A 249 9.15 13.73 13.53
CA SER A 249 8.47 12.95 14.57
C SER A 249 9.33 12.76 15.82
N HIS A 250 10.67 12.79 15.70
CA HIS A 250 11.60 12.66 16.83
C HIS A 250 11.87 13.97 17.58
N GLN A 251 11.31 15.10 17.16
CA GLN A 251 11.55 16.40 17.79
C GLN A 251 10.41 16.83 18.72
N GLN A 252 9.37 16.02 18.82
CA GLN A 252 8.21 16.25 19.70
C GLN A 252 8.30 15.37 20.94
#